data_63219db53f6328e20274a95946d0ca6d
#
_entry.id   63219db53f6328e20274a95946d0ca6d
#
_cell.length_a   1.000
_cell.length_b   1.000
_cell.length_c   1.000
_cell.angle_alpha   90.00
_cell.angle_beta   90.00
_cell.angle_gamma   90.00
#
_symmetry.space_group_name_H-M   'P 1'
#
loop_
_entity.id
_entity.type
_entity.pdbx_description
1 polymer ?
#
loop_
_entity_poly.entity_id
_entity_poly.type
_entity_poly.pdbx_seq_one_letter_code
_entity_poly.pdbx_strand_id
1 'polypeptide(L)'
;MTEKFELILSTESKVLTTNIADFEKQANEFISTLTSNFETDDDFLAAKEEVKILKELEDKTRLAIKNAVGGDIKKLIETAESIAERFRQERLARDKLVKNKESEVKAKIVNDAIEEISDIRHKLPKTSDISLALEENIPKHKIASRIEESAKRKSTISGLTKAVNAEKTLIISEITLEVTRLTERLEQLTAKSSYLFPDAIKLIASEEDLAPIIKQRIDDEQKRELEIKAKAQEEAKVKA
;
A
#
# COMPACT_ATOMS: atom_id res chain seq x y z
N MET A 1 -0.85 15.51 -31.97
CA MET A 1 -0.82 16.93 -31.56
C MET A 1 0.55 17.61 -31.74
N THR A 2 1.59 16.90 -32.15
CA THR A 2 2.97 17.42 -32.28
C THR A 2 3.24 18.25 -33.55
N GLU A 3 2.38 18.20 -34.57
CA GLU A 3 2.58 18.92 -35.82
C GLU A 3 2.42 20.45 -35.74
N LYS A 4 1.87 20.98 -34.66
CA LYS A 4 1.65 22.43 -34.47
C LYS A 4 2.77 23.17 -33.73
N PHE A 5 3.73 22.44 -33.14
CA PHE A 5 4.83 23.03 -32.40
C PHE A 5 6.11 23.08 -33.21
N GLU A 6 6.18 23.96 -34.19
CA GLU A 6 7.38 24.18 -34.96
C GLU A 6 7.87 25.63 -34.80
N LEU A 7 9.06 25.78 -34.24
CA LEU A 7 9.72 27.07 -34.15
C LEU A 7 10.41 27.35 -35.48
N ILE A 8 9.99 28.42 -36.18
CA ILE A 8 10.58 28.87 -37.41
C ILE A 8 11.51 30.03 -37.09
N LEU A 9 12.79 29.83 -37.34
CA LEU A 9 13.83 30.84 -37.30
C LEU A 9 14.56 30.77 -38.64
N SER A 10 14.28 31.69 -39.57
CA SER A 10 14.90 31.73 -40.88
C SER A 10 15.44 33.13 -41.19
N THR A 11 16.61 33.18 -41.83
CA THR A 11 17.22 34.40 -42.31
C THR A 11 17.39 34.29 -43.82
N GLU A 12 16.45 34.82 -44.59
CA GLU A 12 16.64 35.08 -46.01
C GLU A 12 16.74 36.60 -46.24
N SER A 13 17.92 37.03 -46.68
CA SER A 13 18.19 38.37 -47.25
C SER A 13 17.43 39.56 -46.64
N LYS A 14 17.68 39.89 -45.36
CA LYS A 14 17.11 41.04 -44.63
C LYS A 14 15.65 40.97 -44.13
N VAL A 15 14.93 39.89 -44.37
CA VAL A 15 13.59 39.71 -43.79
C VAL A 15 13.66 38.56 -42.75
N LEU A 16 13.47 38.91 -41.51
CA LEU A 16 13.39 37.94 -40.40
C LEU A 16 11.95 37.40 -40.34
N THR A 17 11.75 36.13 -40.66
CA THR A 17 10.47 35.46 -40.43
C THR A 17 10.57 34.68 -39.13
N THR A 18 9.71 34.99 -38.19
CA THR A 18 9.65 34.27 -36.90
C THR A 18 8.21 34.18 -36.41
N ASN A 19 7.87 33.05 -35.82
CA ASN A 19 6.62 32.82 -35.11
C ASN A 19 6.81 32.69 -33.60
N ILE A 20 7.91 33.23 -33.05
CA ILE A 20 8.33 32.97 -31.68
C ILE A 20 7.26 33.37 -30.64
N ALA A 21 6.53 34.48 -30.88
CA ALA A 21 5.48 34.91 -29.96
C ALA A 21 4.29 33.93 -29.92
N ASP A 22 3.90 33.43 -31.09
CA ASP A 22 2.84 32.42 -31.21
C ASP A 22 3.30 31.08 -30.60
N PHE A 23 4.56 30.72 -30.84
CA PHE A 23 5.16 29.52 -30.26
C PHE A 23 5.23 29.59 -28.74
N GLU A 24 5.63 30.76 -28.19
CA GLU A 24 5.63 30.96 -26.74
C GLU A 24 4.22 30.84 -26.12
N LYS A 25 3.22 31.43 -26.80
CA LYS A 25 1.83 31.31 -26.36
C LYS A 25 1.36 29.86 -26.38
N GLN A 26 1.60 29.11 -27.45
CA GLN A 26 1.26 27.69 -27.57
C GLN A 26 1.99 26.84 -26.53
N ALA A 27 3.26 27.14 -26.25
CA ALA A 27 4.03 26.47 -25.21
C ALA A 27 3.40 26.65 -23.81
N ASN A 28 2.99 27.88 -23.48
CA ASN A 28 2.31 28.18 -22.23
C ASN A 28 0.95 27.49 -22.12
N GLU A 29 0.15 27.50 -23.18
CA GLU A 29 -1.12 26.81 -23.26
C GLU A 29 -0.94 25.30 -23.05
N PHE A 30 0.01 24.67 -23.74
CA PHE A 30 0.31 23.25 -23.57
C PHE A 30 0.72 22.91 -22.13
N ILE A 31 1.64 23.67 -21.53
CA ILE A 31 2.07 23.46 -20.15
C ILE A 31 0.90 23.53 -19.17
N SER A 32 -0.06 24.44 -19.42
CA SER A 32 -1.25 24.57 -18.56
C SER A 32 -2.23 23.41 -18.66
N THR A 33 -2.17 22.60 -19.73
CA THR A 33 -3.05 21.44 -19.95
C THR A 33 -2.49 20.13 -19.43
N LEU A 34 -1.28 20.14 -18.85
CA LEU A 34 -0.66 18.91 -18.33
C LEU A 34 -1.50 18.28 -17.21
N THR A 35 -1.54 16.94 -17.19
CA THR A 35 -2.32 16.14 -16.25
C THR A 35 -2.00 16.53 -14.78
N SER A 36 -2.99 16.85 -13.99
CA SER A 36 -2.87 17.23 -12.58
C SER A 36 -3.41 16.15 -11.63
N ASN A 37 -4.27 15.27 -12.13
CA ASN A 37 -4.84 14.15 -11.38
C ASN A 37 -4.06 12.85 -11.64
N PHE A 38 -3.87 12.02 -10.60
CA PHE A 38 -3.07 10.79 -10.64
C PHE A 38 -3.77 9.68 -9.84
N GLU A 39 -4.93 9.22 -10.34
CA GLU A 39 -5.73 8.20 -9.68
C GLU A 39 -5.75 6.88 -10.45
N THR A 40 -5.70 6.94 -11.78
CA THR A 40 -5.85 5.79 -12.66
C THR A 40 -4.58 5.46 -13.46
N ASP A 41 -4.49 4.23 -13.97
CA ASP A 41 -3.39 3.84 -14.87
C ASP A 41 -3.34 4.74 -16.12
N ASP A 42 -4.50 5.20 -16.62
CA ASP A 42 -4.57 6.10 -17.79
C ASP A 42 -3.99 7.48 -17.46
N ASP A 43 -4.22 8.01 -16.25
CA ASP A 43 -3.61 9.26 -15.80
C ASP A 43 -2.07 9.17 -15.79
N PHE A 44 -1.54 8.07 -15.26
CA PHE A 44 -0.10 7.83 -15.26
C PHE A 44 0.47 7.63 -16.66
N LEU A 45 -0.28 6.97 -17.55
CA LEU A 45 0.13 6.79 -18.94
C LEU A 45 0.16 8.13 -19.67
N ALA A 46 -0.89 8.95 -19.54
CA ALA A 46 -0.96 10.29 -20.11
C ALA A 46 0.22 11.16 -19.64
N ALA A 47 0.50 11.18 -18.34
CA ALA A 47 1.59 11.97 -17.78
C ALA A 47 2.99 11.49 -18.26
N LYS A 48 3.19 10.19 -18.46
CA LYS A 48 4.44 9.66 -19.06
C LYS A 48 4.59 10.05 -20.53
N GLU A 49 3.51 10.08 -21.29
CA GLU A 49 3.52 10.60 -22.67
C GLU A 49 3.81 12.11 -22.70
N GLU A 50 3.26 12.89 -21.79
CA GLU A 50 3.56 14.32 -21.65
C GLU A 50 5.06 14.59 -21.42
N VAL A 51 5.73 13.77 -20.61
CA VAL A 51 7.19 13.85 -20.42
C VAL A 51 7.94 13.63 -21.74
N LYS A 52 7.49 12.70 -22.59
CA LYS A 52 8.09 12.46 -23.92
C LYS A 52 7.86 13.63 -24.83
N ILE A 53 6.63 14.16 -24.87
CA ILE A 53 6.28 15.33 -25.69
C ILE A 53 7.11 16.54 -25.30
N LEU A 54 7.25 16.82 -23.99
CA LEU A 54 8.09 17.91 -23.49
C LEU A 54 9.54 17.77 -23.91
N LYS A 55 10.07 16.53 -23.90
CA LYS A 55 11.42 16.26 -24.39
C LYS A 55 11.55 16.53 -25.89
N GLU A 56 10.60 16.07 -26.68
CA GLU A 56 10.60 16.34 -28.13
C GLU A 56 10.53 17.84 -28.45
N LEU A 57 9.72 18.60 -27.73
CA LEU A 57 9.62 20.04 -27.84
C LEU A 57 10.91 20.74 -27.45
N GLU A 58 11.55 20.33 -26.36
CA GLU A 58 12.88 20.80 -25.97
C GLU A 58 13.89 20.57 -27.12
N ASP A 59 13.98 19.33 -27.62
CA ASP A 59 14.96 18.94 -28.64
C ASP A 59 14.74 19.68 -29.95
N LYS A 60 13.48 19.80 -30.43
CA LYS A 60 13.12 20.54 -31.64
C LYS A 60 13.44 22.03 -31.50
N THR A 61 13.15 22.63 -30.35
CA THR A 61 13.46 24.05 -30.10
C THR A 61 14.95 24.28 -30.12
N ARG A 62 15.75 23.43 -29.46
CA ARG A 62 17.22 23.53 -29.46
C ARG A 62 17.80 23.33 -30.87
N LEU A 63 17.22 22.44 -31.69
CA LEU A 63 17.63 22.23 -33.06
C LEU A 63 17.34 23.48 -33.92
N ALA A 64 16.16 24.09 -33.77
CA ALA A 64 15.83 25.33 -34.49
C ALA A 64 16.79 26.47 -34.12
N ILE A 65 17.14 26.63 -32.85
CA ILE A 65 18.15 27.58 -32.38
C ILE A 65 19.51 27.32 -33.07
N LYS A 66 19.96 26.07 -33.10
CA LYS A 66 21.24 25.68 -33.69
C LYS A 66 21.30 25.96 -35.17
N ASN A 67 20.17 25.85 -35.89
CA ASN A 67 20.07 26.08 -37.31
C ASN A 67 19.94 27.57 -37.66
N ALA A 68 19.57 28.42 -36.71
CA ALA A 68 19.44 29.86 -36.87
C ALA A 68 20.81 30.52 -36.73
N VAL A 69 21.68 30.43 -37.75
CA VAL A 69 23.04 30.98 -37.70
C VAL A 69 23.12 32.31 -38.44
N GLY A 70 23.41 33.38 -37.70
CA GLY A 70 23.95 34.65 -38.19
C GLY A 70 23.01 35.87 -38.15
N GLY A 71 23.50 36.98 -37.62
CA GLY A 71 22.93 38.32 -37.69
C GLY A 71 22.15 38.78 -36.45
N ASP A 72 21.35 39.83 -36.58
CA ASP A 72 20.62 40.55 -35.52
C ASP A 72 19.51 39.69 -34.78
N ILE A 73 19.72 38.40 -34.66
CA ILE A 73 18.76 37.44 -34.11
C ILE A 73 18.98 37.18 -32.61
N LYS A 74 19.94 37.84 -32.01
CA LYS A 74 20.37 37.54 -30.63
C LYS A 74 19.18 37.50 -29.64
N LYS A 75 18.27 38.46 -29.68
CA LYS A 75 17.08 38.50 -28.82
C LYS A 75 16.10 37.33 -29.07
N LEU A 76 15.94 36.96 -30.36
CA LEU A 76 15.07 35.84 -30.73
C LEU A 76 15.66 34.50 -30.25
N ILE A 77 16.97 34.35 -30.37
CA ILE A 77 17.69 33.18 -29.84
C ILE A 77 17.55 33.10 -28.31
N GLU A 78 17.77 34.20 -27.59
CA GLU A 78 17.61 34.29 -26.15
C GLU A 78 16.17 33.91 -25.72
N THR A 79 15.15 34.37 -26.42
CA THR A 79 13.75 34.00 -26.16
C THR A 79 13.53 32.52 -26.42
N ALA A 80 14.02 31.99 -27.55
CA ALA A 80 13.88 30.58 -27.89
C ALA A 80 14.62 29.67 -26.89
N GLU A 81 15.81 30.07 -26.41
CA GLU A 81 16.55 29.37 -25.38
C GLU A 81 15.78 29.36 -24.04
N SER A 82 15.14 30.48 -23.69
CA SER A 82 14.28 30.56 -22.50
C SER A 82 13.08 29.57 -22.61
N ILE A 83 12.44 29.49 -23.75
CA ILE A 83 11.35 28.54 -24.00
C ILE A 83 11.83 27.09 -23.91
N ALA A 84 12.98 26.77 -24.55
CA ALA A 84 13.57 25.44 -24.46
C ALA A 84 13.94 25.05 -23.02
N GLU A 85 14.48 25.98 -22.26
CA GLU A 85 14.81 25.72 -20.85
C GLU A 85 13.54 25.52 -19.99
N ARG A 86 12.45 26.23 -20.29
CA ARG A 86 11.15 25.99 -19.64
C ARG A 86 10.62 24.58 -19.95
N PHE A 87 10.65 24.13 -21.18
CA PHE A 87 10.29 22.74 -21.49
C PHE A 87 11.15 21.74 -20.73
N ARG A 88 12.44 22.00 -20.63
CA ARG A 88 13.36 21.16 -19.86
C ARG A 88 12.98 21.12 -18.37
N GLN A 89 12.73 22.27 -17.78
CA GLN A 89 12.34 22.40 -16.37
C GLN A 89 11.01 21.68 -16.09
N GLU A 90 10.00 21.93 -16.90
CA GLU A 90 8.71 21.27 -16.79
C GLU A 90 8.83 19.75 -16.96
N ARG A 91 9.62 19.30 -17.93
CA ARG A 91 9.87 17.87 -18.13
C ARG A 91 10.47 17.21 -16.90
N LEU A 92 11.50 17.84 -16.31
CA LEU A 92 12.18 17.29 -15.12
C LEU A 92 11.26 17.30 -13.89
N ALA A 93 10.53 18.40 -13.69
CA ALA A 93 9.55 18.50 -12.62
C ALA A 93 8.46 17.46 -12.76
N ARG A 94 7.96 17.28 -13.99
CA ARG A 94 6.90 16.32 -14.33
C ARG A 94 7.35 14.88 -14.13
N ASP A 95 8.52 14.50 -14.62
CA ASP A 95 9.07 13.16 -14.45
C ASP A 95 9.22 12.80 -12.96
N LYS A 96 9.68 13.76 -12.15
CA LYS A 96 9.78 13.58 -10.70
C LYS A 96 8.40 13.46 -10.05
N LEU A 97 7.44 14.31 -10.45
CA LEU A 97 6.08 14.29 -9.93
C LEU A 97 5.39 12.95 -10.22
N VAL A 98 5.48 12.47 -11.47
CA VAL A 98 4.88 11.18 -11.87
C VAL A 98 5.43 10.03 -11.04
N LYS A 99 6.77 9.97 -10.86
CA LYS A 99 7.41 8.92 -10.05
C LYS A 99 6.98 8.97 -8.58
N ASN A 100 6.91 10.17 -8.01
CA ASN A 100 6.48 10.34 -6.62
C ASN A 100 5.01 9.93 -6.45
N LYS A 101 4.13 10.40 -7.34
CA LYS A 101 2.70 10.08 -7.29
C LYS A 101 2.43 8.58 -7.49
N GLU A 102 3.13 7.94 -8.41
CA GLU A 102 3.05 6.50 -8.61
C GLU A 102 3.45 5.73 -7.32
N SER A 103 4.52 6.18 -6.65
CA SER A 103 4.94 5.60 -5.37
C SER A 103 3.93 5.85 -4.25
N GLU A 104 3.39 7.06 -4.14
CA GLU A 104 2.38 7.43 -3.14
C GLU A 104 1.10 6.60 -3.31
N VAL A 105 0.58 6.48 -4.53
CA VAL A 105 -0.65 5.72 -4.82
C VAL A 105 -0.44 4.23 -4.51
N LYS A 106 0.71 3.67 -4.92
CA LYS A 106 1.05 2.27 -4.61
C LYS A 106 1.15 2.01 -3.11
N ALA A 107 1.84 2.90 -2.38
CA ALA A 107 1.95 2.81 -0.92
C ALA A 107 0.59 2.93 -0.23
N LYS A 108 -0.27 3.83 -0.71
CA LYS A 108 -1.63 3.99 -0.17
C LYS A 108 -2.45 2.71 -0.31
N ILE A 109 -2.48 2.08 -1.50
CA ILE A 109 -3.22 0.84 -1.73
C ILE A 109 -2.78 -0.27 -0.76
N VAL A 110 -1.47 -0.40 -0.53
CA VAL A 110 -0.92 -1.39 0.40
C VAL A 110 -1.31 -1.08 1.84
N ASN A 111 -1.14 0.18 2.26
CA ASN A 111 -1.44 0.62 3.62
C ASN A 111 -2.94 0.52 3.95
N ASP A 112 -3.82 0.95 3.04
CA ASP A 112 -5.26 0.86 3.21
C ASP A 112 -5.70 -0.62 3.40
N ALA A 113 -5.10 -1.55 2.65
CA ALA A 113 -5.38 -2.97 2.80
C ALA A 113 -4.91 -3.53 4.15
N ILE A 114 -3.73 -3.13 4.63
CA ILE A 114 -3.20 -3.54 5.94
C ILE A 114 -4.07 -2.98 7.07
N GLU A 115 -4.48 -1.72 6.97
CA GLU A 115 -5.35 -1.08 7.94
C GLU A 115 -6.71 -1.77 8.03
N GLU A 116 -7.34 -2.06 6.88
CA GLU A 116 -8.62 -2.77 6.83
C GLU A 116 -8.53 -4.16 7.45
N ILE A 117 -7.47 -4.93 7.18
CA ILE A 117 -7.23 -6.22 7.83
C ILE A 117 -7.03 -6.05 9.33
N SER A 118 -6.28 -5.03 9.76
CA SER A 118 -6.06 -4.74 11.17
C SER A 118 -7.35 -4.43 11.91
N ASP A 119 -8.22 -3.66 11.28
CA ASP A 119 -9.55 -3.32 11.79
C ASP A 119 -10.43 -4.56 12.00
N ILE A 120 -10.48 -5.43 10.98
CA ILE A 120 -11.23 -6.69 11.05
C ILE A 120 -10.64 -7.58 12.15
N ARG A 121 -9.32 -7.71 12.23
CA ARG A 121 -8.61 -8.46 13.24
C ARG A 121 -8.92 -7.99 14.67
N HIS A 122 -9.12 -6.68 14.86
CA HIS A 122 -9.52 -6.11 16.15
C HIS A 122 -10.98 -6.34 16.50
N LYS A 123 -11.86 -6.38 15.53
CA LYS A 123 -13.31 -6.48 15.72
C LYS A 123 -13.80 -7.91 15.90
N LEU A 124 -13.14 -8.89 15.28
CA LEU A 124 -13.60 -10.29 15.29
C LEU A 124 -13.44 -11.00 16.64
N PRO A 125 -12.30 -10.92 17.36
CA PRO A 125 -12.14 -11.59 18.64
C PRO A 125 -13.04 -10.98 19.71
N LYS A 126 -13.81 -11.82 20.40
CA LYS A 126 -14.71 -11.38 21.49
C LYS A 126 -14.00 -11.25 22.85
N THR A 127 -12.84 -11.87 23.00
CA THR A 127 -12.06 -11.88 24.25
C THR A 127 -10.58 -11.59 23.99
N SER A 128 -9.87 -11.15 25.06
CA SER A 128 -8.42 -10.93 25.01
C SER A 128 -7.64 -12.21 24.70
N ASP A 129 -8.09 -13.34 25.21
CA ASP A 129 -7.42 -14.63 25.05
C ASP A 129 -7.41 -15.06 23.58
N ILE A 130 -8.55 -14.89 22.89
CA ILE A 130 -8.64 -15.14 21.45
C ILE A 130 -7.71 -14.20 20.68
N SER A 131 -7.65 -12.91 21.06
CA SER A 131 -6.78 -11.93 20.41
C SER A 131 -5.30 -12.28 20.55
N LEU A 132 -4.89 -12.75 21.74
CA LEU A 132 -3.50 -13.15 22.00
C LEU A 132 -3.15 -14.43 21.25
N ALA A 133 -4.01 -15.44 21.28
CA ALA A 133 -3.81 -16.69 20.55
C ALA A 133 -3.77 -16.46 19.01
N LEU A 134 -4.60 -15.54 18.50
CA LEU A 134 -4.57 -15.13 17.11
C LEU A 134 -3.24 -14.47 16.71
N GLU A 135 -2.61 -13.70 17.63
CA GLU A 135 -1.28 -13.11 17.38
C GLU A 135 -0.18 -14.18 17.29
N GLU A 136 -0.30 -15.27 18.06
CA GLU A 136 0.65 -16.39 17.95
C GLU A 136 0.54 -17.10 16.60
N ASN A 137 -0.68 -17.37 16.13
CA ASN A 137 -0.92 -18.18 14.93
C ASN A 137 -0.84 -17.38 13.64
N ILE A 138 -1.37 -16.15 13.63
CA ILE A 138 -1.35 -15.24 12.48
C ILE A 138 -0.77 -13.89 12.92
N PRO A 139 0.56 -13.75 13.03
CA PRO A 139 1.19 -12.52 13.49
C PRO A 139 0.99 -11.35 12.54
N LYS A 140 0.81 -10.14 13.07
CA LYS A 140 0.60 -8.91 12.28
C LYS A 140 1.71 -8.65 11.26
N HIS A 141 2.97 -8.88 11.64
CA HIS A 141 4.10 -8.66 10.73
C HIS A 141 4.08 -9.58 9.50
N LYS A 142 3.56 -10.82 9.64
CA LYS A 142 3.39 -11.74 8.49
C LYS A 142 2.29 -11.26 7.54
N ILE A 143 1.22 -10.67 8.08
CA ILE A 143 0.14 -10.09 7.27
C ILE A 143 0.68 -8.94 6.42
N ALA A 144 1.40 -7.99 7.03
CA ALA A 144 2.01 -6.88 6.30
C ALA A 144 2.95 -7.38 5.19
N SER A 145 3.85 -8.32 5.53
CA SER A 145 4.76 -8.90 4.54
C SER A 145 4.05 -9.58 3.38
N ARG A 146 2.92 -10.26 3.61
CA ARG A 146 2.14 -10.93 2.55
C ARG A 146 1.50 -9.90 1.61
N ILE A 147 0.91 -8.84 2.15
CA ILE A 147 0.33 -7.75 1.35
C ILE A 147 1.41 -7.05 0.52
N GLU A 148 2.55 -6.70 1.13
CA GLU A 148 3.69 -6.11 0.44
C GLU A 148 4.23 -7.02 -0.68
N GLU A 149 4.33 -8.34 -0.43
CA GLU A 149 4.79 -9.30 -1.43
C GLU A 149 3.81 -9.39 -2.61
N SER A 150 2.50 -9.38 -2.35
CA SER A 150 1.46 -9.39 -3.40
C SER A 150 1.55 -8.16 -4.31
N ALA A 151 2.02 -7.04 -3.76
CA ALA A 151 2.22 -5.77 -4.46
C ALA A 151 3.48 -5.75 -5.32
N LYS A 152 4.48 -6.60 -5.04
CA LYS A 152 5.74 -6.61 -5.79
C LYS A 152 5.52 -6.93 -7.27
N ARG A 153 6.38 -6.31 -8.11
CA ARG A 153 6.41 -6.53 -9.57
C ARG A 153 5.11 -6.20 -10.31
N LYS A 154 4.23 -5.41 -9.71
CA LYS A 154 3.03 -4.91 -10.41
C LYS A 154 3.36 -3.58 -11.07
N SER A 155 3.24 -3.54 -12.40
CA SER A 155 3.58 -2.36 -13.21
C SER A 155 2.42 -1.37 -13.32
N THR A 156 1.16 -1.83 -13.15
CA THR A 156 -0.04 -1.00 -13.27
C THR A 156 -0.76 -0.88 -11.93
N ILE A 157 -1.46 0.22 -11.70
CA ILE A 157 -2.28 0.45 -10.51
C ILE A 157 -3.41 -0.58 -10.43
N SER A 158 -4.07 -0.83 -11.55
CA SER A 158 -5.15 -1.83 -11.62
C SER A 158 -4.65 -3.25 -11.28
N GLY A 159 -3.49 -3.65 -11.82
CA GLY A 159 -2.88 -4.94 -11.51
C GLY A 159 -2.46 -5.07 -10.05
N LEU A 160 -1.92 -3.98 -9.47
CA LEU A 160 -1.58 -3.89 -8.06
C LEU A 160 -2.83 -4.06 -7.19
N THR A 161 -3.86 -3.25 -7.43
CA THR A 161 -5.13 -3.27 -6.67
C THR A 161 -5.78 -4.64 -6.69
N LYS A 162 -5.83 -5.30 -7.86
CA LYS A 162 -6.36 -6.66 -7.97
C LYS A 162 -5.58 -7.67 -7.13
N ALA A 163 -4.24 -7.62 -7.19
CA ALA A 163 -3.39 -8.55 -6.45
C ALA A 163 -3.50 -8.34 -4.93
N VAL A 164 -3.45 -7.08 -4.47
CA VAL A 164 -3.59 -6.72 -3.06
C VAL A 164 -4.97 -7.09 -2.53
N ASN A 165 -6.05 -6.83 -3.27
CA ASN A 165 -7.40 -7.19 -2.86
C ASN A 165 -7.61 -8.71 -2.79
N ALA A 166 -7.05 -9.48 -3.72
CA ALA A 166 -7.09 -10.94 -3.68
C ALA A 166 -6.41 -11.48 -2.42
N GLU A 167 -5.20 -11.01 -2.12
CA GLU A 167 -4.46 -11.43 -0.92
C GLU A 167 -5.16 -10.97 0.36
N LYS A 168 -5.69 -9.74 0.39
CA LYS A 168 -6.50 -9.23 1.50
C LYS A 168 -7.69 -10.16 1.80
N THR A 169 -8.42 -10.57 0.78
CA THR A 169 -9.56 -11.47 0.94
C THR A 169 -9.16 -12.82 1.52
N LEU A 170 -8.04 -13.39 1.06
CA LEU A 170 -7.50 -14.64 1.61
C LEU A 170 -7.14 -14.49 3.09
N ILE A 171 -6.40 -13.44 3.44
CA ILE A 171 -6.00 -13.18 4.83
C ILE A 171 -7.23 -12.99 5.74
N ILE A 172 -8.23 -12.24 5.30
CA ILE A 172 -9.48 -12.04 6.07
C ILE A 172 -10.18 -13.38 6.30
N SER A 173 -10.23 -14.24 5.28
CA SER A 173 -10.82 -15.56 5.40
C SER A 173 -10.05 -16.44 6.39
N GLU A 174 -8.73 -16.44 6.34
CA GLU A 174 -7.86 -17.16 7.28
C GLU A 174 -8.07 -16.68 8.71
N ILE A 175 -8.10 -15.36 8.93
CA ILE A 175 -8.37 -14.77 10.26
C ILE A 175 -9.74 -15.19 10.76
N THR A 176 -10.76 -15.15 9.91
CA THR A 176 -12.13 -15.52 10.29
C THR A 176 -12.24 -16.97 10.71
N LEU A 177 -11.65 -17.87 9.93
CA LEU A 177 -11.61 -19.30 10.25
C LEU A 177 -10.84 -19.57 11.56
N GLU A 178 -9.70 -18.89 11.73
CA GLU A 178 -8.89 -19.06 12.92
C GLU A 178 -9.59 -18.53 14.18
N VAL A 179 -10.24 -17.36 14.12
CA VAL A 179 -11.03 -16.83 15.24
C VAL A 179 -12.17 -17.79 15.60
N THR A 180 -12.81 -18.39 14.63
CA THR A 180 -13.86 -19.40 14.87
C THR A 180 -13.28 -20.61 15.59
N ARG A 181 -12.17 -21.17 15.11
CA ARG A 181 -11.47 -22.29 15.73
C ARG A 181 -11.06 -21.98 17.17
N LEU A 182 -10.43 -20.81 17.40
CA LEU A 182 -10.00 -20.38 18.72
C LEU A 182 -11.19 -20.20 19.68
N THR A 183 -12.32 -19.69 19.19
CA THR A 183 -13.54 -19.50 19.96
C THR A 183 -14.11 -20.85 20.41
N GLU A 184 -14.26 -21.80 19.50
CA GLU A 184 -14.75 -23.15 19.80
C GLU A 184 -13.84 -23.87 20.81
N ARG A 185 -12.52 -23.71 20.70
CA ARG A 185 -11.56 -24.28 21.63
C ARG A 185 -11.63 -23.62 23.01
N LEU A 186 -11.80 -22.29 23.06
CA LEU A 186 -11.95 -21.58 24.33
C LEU A 186 -13.24 -22.00 25.05
N GLU A 187 -14.34 -22.16 24.31
CA GLU A 187 -15.61 -22.63 24.84
C GLU A 187 -15.48 -24.03 25.50
N GLN A 188 -14.72 -24.94 24.90
CA GLN A 188 -14.43 -26.25 25.49
C GLN A 188 -13.71 -26.16 26.84
N LEU A 189 -12.76 -25.22 26.99
CA LEU A 189 -12.01 -25.01 28.21
C LEU A 189 -12.86 -24.35 29.31
N THR A 190 -13.69 -23.37 28.94
CA THR A 190 -14.45 -22.56 29.91
C THR A 190 -15.76 -23.18 30.33
N ALA A 191 -16.26 -24.17 29.62
CA ALA A 191 -17.59 -24.77 29.85
C ALA A 191 -17.75 -25.40 31.25
N LYS A 192 -16.68 -25.80 31.90
CA LYS A 192 -16.74 -26.51 33.20
C LYS A 192 -15.93 -25.92 34.35
N SER A 193 -14.80 -25.26 34.11
CA SER A 193 -13.96 -24.74 35.20
C SER A 193 -12.79 -23.94 34.64
N SER A 194 -12.99 -22.67 34.28
CA SER A 194 -11.96 -21.83 33.67
C SER A 194 -10.68 -21.69 34.50
N TYR A 195 -10.77 -21.77 35.82
CA TYR A 195 -9.63 -21.71 36.75
C TYR A 195 -8.64 -22.89 36.62
N LEU A 196 -9.05 -23.99 36.00
CA LEU A 196 -8.17 -25.13 35.72
C LEU A 196 -7.23 -24.91 34.53
N PHE A 197 -7.45 -23.86 33.76
CA PHE A 197 -6.74 -23.59 32.51
C PHE A 197 -6.04 -22.22 32.54
N PRO A 198 -5.08 -21.98 33.45
CA PRO A 198 -4.34 -20.72 33.49
C PRO A 198 -3.50 -20.49 32.21
N ASP A 199 -3.23 -21.53 31.45
CA ASP A 199 -2.53 -21.57 30.17
C ASP A 199 -3.48 -21.64 28.94
N ALA A 200 -4.75 -21.23 29.11
CA ALA A 200 -5.78 -21.33 28.10
C ALA A 200 -5.32 -20.78 26.74
N ILE A 201 -4.62 -19.63 26.71
CA ILE A 201 -4.13 -19.00 25.48
C ILE A 201 -3.26 -19.96 24.67
N LYS A 202 -2.29 -20.63 25.31
CA LYS A 202 -1.40 -21.60 24.65
C LYS A 202 -2.16 -22.83 24.17
N LEU A 203 -3.10 -23.32 25.00
CA LEU A 203 -3.91 -24.49 24.66
C LEU A 203 -4.81 -24.24 23.46
N ILE A 204 -5.48 -23.08 23.40
CA ILE A 204 -6.34 -22.76 22.25
C ILE A 204 -5.52 -22.46 20.98
N ALA A 205 -4.33 -21.87 21.10
CA ALA A 205 -3.44 -21.60 19.99
C ALA A 205 -2.83 -22.88 19.40
N SER A 206 -2.65 -23.93 20.21
CA SER A 206 -2.08 -25.20 19.76
C SER A 206 -3.03 -25.99 18.86
N GLU A 207 -2.52 -27.03 18.19
CA GLU A 207 -3.30 -27.99 17.42
C GLU A 207 -3.61 -29.27 18.24
N GLU A 208 -3.18 -29.33 19.49
CA GLU A 208 -3.37 -30.50 20.34
C GLU A 208 -4.85 -30.79 20.62
N ASP A 209 -5.20 -32.06 20.79
CA ASP A 209 -6.54 -32.45 21.24
C ASP A 209 -6.76 -32.01 22.69
N LEU A 210 -7.76 -31.18 22.92
CA LEU A 210 -8.09 -30.68 24.26
C LEU A 210 -8.80 -31.68 25.13
N ALA A 211 -9.50 -32.67 24.56
CA ALA A 211 -10.33 -33.60 25.33
C ALA A 211 -9.56 -34.37 26.41
N PRO A 212 -8.38 -34.96 26.12
CA PRO A 212 -7.60 -35.66 27.16
C PRO A 212 -7.04 -34.69 28.20
N ILE A 213 -6.63 -33.48 27.82
CA ILE A 213 -6.10 -32.47 28.74
C ILE A 213 -7.19 -32.01 29.72
N ILE A 214 -8.37 -31.72 29.18
CA ILE A 214 -9.55 -31.31 30.00
C ILE A 214 -9.91 -32.41 30.97
N LYS A 215 -10.00 -33.65 30.50
CA LYS A 215 -10.32 -34.79 31.36
C LYS A 215 -9.32 -34.97 32.49
N GLN A 216 -8.05 -34.97 32.17
CA GLN A 216 -6.99 -35.14 33.16
C GLN A 216 -7.05 -34.07 34.25
N ARG A 217 -7.19 -32.79 33.88
CA ARG A 217 -7.23 -31.69 34.87
C ARG A 217 -8.47 -31.73 35.72
N ILE A 218 -9.61 -32.14 35.19
CA ILE A 218 -10.85 -32.33 35.94
C ILE A 218 -10.69 -33.49 36.94
N ASP A 219 -10.15 -34.63 36.52
CA ASP A 219 -9.92 -35.80 37.37
C ASP A 219 -8.93 -35.48 38.52
N ASP A 220 -7.88 -34.72 38.21
CA ASP A 220 -6.89 -34.31 39.22
C ASP A 220 -7.50 -33.34 40.25
N GLU A 221 -8.35 -32.41 39.83
CA GLU A 221 -9.02 -31.51 40.77
C GLU A 221 -10.06 -32.24 41.63
N GLN A 222 -10.80 -33.17 41.07
CA GLN A 222 -11.72 -34.00 41.86
C GLN A 222 -10.98 -34.80 42.92
N LYS A 223 -9.84 -35.40 42.64
CA LYS A 223 -9.00 -36.08 43.60
C LYS A 223 -8.55 -35.12 44.71
N ARG A 224 -8.07 -33.93 44.31
CA ARG A 224 -7.65 -32.91 45.28
C ARG A 224 -8.79 -32.47 46.21
N GLU A 225 -9.98 -32.25 45.68
CA GLU A 225 -11.16 -31.90 46.46
C GLU A 225 -11.53 -33.02 47.47
N LEU A 226 -11.47 -34.28 47.02
CA LEU A 226 -11.73 -35.43 47.91
C LEU A 226 -10.70 -35.53 49.04
N GLU A 227 -9.41 -35.31 48.75
CA GLU A 227 -8.35 -35.29 49.75
C GLU A 227 -8.55 -34.17 50.79
N ILE A 228 -8.92 -32.97 50.32
CA ILE A 228 -9.19 -31.83 51.22
C ILE A 228 -10.39 -32.14 52.13
N LYS A 229 -11.46 -32.69 51.57
CA LYS A 229 -12.65 -33.08 52.34
C LYS A 229 -12.33 -34.17 53.37
N ALA A 230 -11.54 -35.18 53.00
CA ALA A 230 -11.11 -36.23 53.88
C ALA A 230 -10.27 -35.70 55.08
N LYS A 231 -9.27 -34.84 54.79
CA LYS A 231 -8.46 -34.19 55.83
C LYS A 231 -9.29 -33.31 56.75
N ALA A 232 -10.20 -32.51 56.21
CA ALA A 232 -11.09 -31.68 57.04
C ALA A 232 -12.01 -32.50 57.95
N GLN A 233 -12.50 -33.67 57.51
CA GLN A 233 -13.29 -34.59 58.32
C GLN A 233 -12.46 -35.26 59.41
N GLU A 234 -11.22 -35.60 59.14
CA GLU A 234 -10.31 -36.20 60.11
C GLU A 234 -9.92 -35.19 61.17
N GLU A 235 -9.60 -33.96 60.83
CA GLU A 235 -9.34 -32.88 61.79
C GLU A 235 -10.56 -32.54 62.67
N ALA A 236 -11.77 -32.59 62.09
CA ALA A 236 -12.99 -32.36 62.85
C ALA A 236 -13.25 -33.48 63.86
N LYS A 237 -12.91 -34.73 63.52
CA LYS A 237 -13.01 -35.88 64.45
C LYS A 237 -11.97 -35.84 65.58
N VAL A 238 -10.81 -35.27 65.36
CA VAL A 238 -9.75 -35.10 66.33
C VAL A 238 -10.05 -33.96 67.31
N LYS A 239 -10.87 -32.98 66.91
CA LYS A 239 -11.25 -31.85 67.80
C LYS A 239 -12.55 -32.02 68.53
N ALA A 240 -13.29 -33.12 68.31
CA ALA A 240 -14.49 -33.53 69.08
C ALA A 240 -14.16 -34.58 70.12
#